data_d5dd5b269538c09f3c8ae5585b3c4348
#
_entry.id   d5dd5b269538c09f3c8ae5585b3c4348
#
_cell.length_a   1.000
_cell.length_b   1.000
_cell.length_c   1.000
_cell.angle_alpha   90.00
_cell.angle_beta   90.00
_cell.angle_gamma   90.00
#
_symmetry.space_group_name_H-M   'P 1'
#
loop_
_entity.id
_entity.type
_entity.pdbx_description
1 polymer ?
#
loop_
_entity_poly.entity_id
_entity_poly.type
_entity_poly.pdbx_seq_one_letter_code
_entity_poly.pdbx_strand_id
1 'polypeptide(L)'
;MKSTFTLVIIAILAIGCNLTNKSDSELSNDNQIIIGHIDSLKSDVLGETRKIWVHLPINYQEGKKYPVLYLLDGNGHFHSVTGLIKQLSTNGTVILPEMIVIAIPNTNRSRDLIPTKVDVDYRTGNKLQYDSGGGSSFLDFIEDELIPYVDRTYPTNSYRTYVGHSFGGLSVIHALTTRSHLFNNYLAIDPSFWWDNMAYLETVDSLLSVKDYTNKGLFVGMANTMIGGQNYATVEKDTLGTSAHIRSILKFSKSLEKKDNGLNFEWQYYPQESHFSVPLITEYDGLRFLFDWYDFKARYELLYTESLSTDEYLEMVKSHSEKVSQKMGYENKPEESLINRLGFRYLRDNKFDQAATLFDLNIANFPNSDNVYDSRGDCYLAVGDSLKALEFFRKALETGDNDYSQEKIDRISKALEK
;
A
#
# COMPACT_ATOMS: atom_id res chain seq x y z
N MET A 1 49.06 -39.28 -69.25
CA MET A 1 47.79 -39.29 -68.58
C MET A 1 47.62 -37.94 -67.93
N LYS A 2 46.82 -37.02 -68.51
CA LYS A 2 46.58 -35.68 -68.05
C LYS A 2 45.16 -35.69 -67.46
N SER A 3 45.01 -35.45 -66.13
CA SER A 3 43.75 -35.34 -65.50
C SER A 3 43.34 -33.86 -65.49
N THR A 4 42.20 -33.55 -66.08
CA THR A 4 41.61 -32.23 -66.18
C THR A 4 40.70 -32.05 -65.02
N PHE A 5 41.03 -31.10 -64.16
CA PHE A 5 40.11 -30.67 -63.01
C PHE A 5 39.16 -29.59 -63.52
N THR A 6 37.92 -29.92 -63.61
CA THR A 6 36.82 -28.95 -63.91
C THR A 6 36.43 -28.21 -62.70
N LEU A 7 36.64 -26.89 -62.66
CA LEU A 7 36.23 -25.98 -61.58
C LEU A 7 34.76 -25.60 -61.79
N VAL A 8 33.91 -26.07 -60.92
CA VAL A 8 32.49 -25.65 -60.89
C VAL A 8 32.40 -24.42 -59.99
N ILE A 9 32.11 -23.25 -60.55
CA ILE A 9 31.86 -22.03 -59.90
C ILE A 9 30.36 -22.03 -59.51
N ILE A 10 30.03 -22.18 -58.19
CA ILE A 10 28.70 -22.00 -57.71
C ILE A 10 28.52 -20.50 -57.35
N ALA A 11 27.74 -19.83 -58.19
CA ALA A 11 27.31 -18.47 -57.92
C ALA A 11 26.24 -18.48 -56.76
N ILE A 12 26.63 -18.06 -55.59
CA ILE A 12 25.70 -17.84 -54.49
C ILE A 12 25.02 -16.48 -54.73
N LEU A 13 23.76 -16.52 -55.16
CA LEU A 13 22.88 -15.37 -55.17
C LEU A 13 22.59 -14.99 -53.70
N ALA A 14 23.23 -13.94 -53.21
CA ALA A 14 22.89 -13.30 -51.96
C ALA A 14 21.55 -12.57 -52.15
N ILE A 15 20.46 -13.21 -51.72
CA ILE A 15 19.17 -12.53 -51.49
C ILE A 15 19.36 -11.70 -50.22
N GLY A 16 19.64 -10.42 -50.40
CA GLY A 16 19.62 -9.44 -49.33
C GLY A 16 18.19 -9.31 -48.79
N CYS A 17 17.89 -9.98 -47.67
CA CYS A 17 16.78 -9.58 -46.86
C CYS A 17 17.05 -8.17 -46.34
N ASN A 18 16.42 -7.18 -46.95
CA ASN A 18 16.24 -5.89 -46.33
C ASN A 18 15.40 -6.11 -45.05
N LEU A 19 16.08 -6.33 -43.95
CA LEU A 19 15.51 -6.06 -42.63
C LEU A 19 15.30 -4.53 -42.60
N THR A 20 14.13 -4.09 -43.04
CA THR A 20 13.62 -2.78 -42.64
C THR A 20 13.60 -2.79 -41.09
N ASN A 21 14.53 -2.05 -40.51
CA ASN A 21 14.39 -1.62 -39.13
C ASN A 21 12.99 -1.02 -39.00
N LYS A 22 12.08 -1.82 -38.42
CA LYS A 22 10.87 -1.25 -37.84
C LYS A 22 11.40 -0.24 -36.82
N SER A 23 11.33 1.04 -37.19
CA SER A 23 11.45 2.11 -36.23
C SER A 23 10.59 1.72 -35.03
N ASP A 24 11.17 1.77 -33.83
CA ASP A 24 10.40 1.72 -32.59
C ASP A 24 9.22 2.65 -32.79
N SER A 25 8.05 2.09 -33.10
CA SER A 25 6.81 2.84 -33.05
C SER A 25 6.71 3.23 -31.59
N GLU A 26 6.87 4.51 -31.28
CA GLU A 26 6.48 5.07 -30.00
C GLU A 26 5.10 4.51 -29.70
N LEU A 27 5.04 3.61 -28.71
CA LEU A 27 3.77 3.12 -28.20
C LEU A 27 3.03 4.37 -27.73
N SER A 28 1.87 4.65 -28.34
CA SER A 28 1.04 5.76 -27.88
C SER A 28 0.79 5.58 -26.38
N ASN A 29 0.71 6.66 -25.61
CA ASN A 29 0.45 6.58 -24.15
C ASN A 29 -0.79 5.73 -23.85
N ASP A 30 -1.76 5.65 -24.76
CA ASP A 30 -3.00 4.87 -24.63
C ASP A 30 -2.78 3.34 -24.63
N ASN A 31 -1.60 2.87 -25.05
CA ASN A 31 -1.24 1.45 -25.12
C ASN A 31 -0.26 1.02 -24.01
N GLN A 32 -0.09 1.83 -22.95
CA GLN A 32 0.83 1.56 -21.86
C GLN A 32 0.09 1.32 -20.55
N ILE A 33 0.58 0.37 -19.74
CA ILE A 33 0.17 0.20 -18.35
C ILE A 33 1.21 0.90 -17.49
N ILE A 34 0.91 2.12 -17.05
CA ILE A 34 1.79 2.95 -16.24
C ILE A 34 1.44 2.74 -14.77
N ILE A 35 2.41 2.30 -13.96
CA ILE A 35 2.23 2.09 -12.51
C ILE A 35 2.83 3.20 -11.65
N GLY A 36 3.60 4.11 -12.24
CA GLY A 36 4.23 5.22 -11.53
C GLY A 36 5.19 5.99 -12.42
N HIS A 37 5.87 6.95 -11.83
CA HIS A 37 6.92 7.76 -12.48
C HIS A 37 8.14 7.89 -11.56
N ILE A 38 9.21 8.50 -12.07
CA ILE A 38 10.47 8.66 -11.35
C ILE A 38 10.74 10.14 -11.16
N ASP A 39 10.91 10.54 -9.90
CA ASP A 39 11.40 11.86 -9.50
C ASP A 39 12.87 11.81 -9.10
N SER A 40 13.51 12.96 -9.05
CA SER A 40 14.88 13.11 -8.60
C SER A 40 14.97 14.22 -7.55
N LEU A 41 15.56 13.90 -6.40
CA LEU A 41 15.79 14.80 -5.28
C LEU A 41 17.29 14.94 -5.02
N LYS A 42 17.82 16.17 -5.07
CA LYS A 42 19.17 16.45 -4.59
C LYS A 42 19.14 16.45 -3.07
N SER A 43 19.96 15.60 -2.47
CA SER A 43 20.15 15.54 -1.02
C SER A 43 21.44 16.25 -0.63
N ASP A 44 21.33 17.25 0.20
CA ASP A 44 22.49 17.92 0.81
C ASP A 44 22.99 17.11 2.02
N VAL A 45 22.09 16.43 2.75
CA VAL A 45 22.43 15.53 3.86
C VAL A 45 23.29 14.36 3.40
N LEU A 46 22.95 13.72 2.28
CA LEU A 46 23.70 12.57 1.76
C LEU A 46 24.78 12.95 0.74
N GLY A 47 24.79 14.21 0.28
CA GLY A 47 25.74 14.70 -0.72
C GLY A 47 25.56 14.09 -2.11
N GLU A 48 24.37 13.60 -2.45
CA GLU A 48 24.08 12.90 -3.71
C GLU A 48 22.68 13.20 -4.24
N THR A 49 22.41 12.87 -5.50
CA THR A 49 21.06 12.92 -6.05
C THR A 49 20.38 11.55 -5.90
N ARG A 50 19.21 11.53 -5.28
CA ARG A 50 18.39 10.33 -5.08
C ARG A 50 17.26 10.29 -6.10
N LYS A 51 17.08 9.15 -6.75
CA LYS A 51 15.85 8.86 -7.48
C LYS A 51 14.84 8.29 -6.52
N ILE A 52 13.58 8.68 -6.68
CA ILE A 52 12.44 8.07 -6.00
C ILE A 52 11.42 7.65 -7.05
N TRP A 53 10.77 6.52 -6.81
CA TRP A 53 9.69 6.04 -7.68
C TRP A 53 8.36 6.33 -6.99
N VAL A 54 7.46 6.97 -7.72
CA VAL A 54 6.20 7.46 -7.19
C VAL A 54 5.05 6.75 -7.86
N HIS A 55 4.17 6.14 -7.05
CA HIS A 55 2.87 5.64 -7.47
C HIS A 55 1.78 6.50 -6.86
N LEU A 56 0.87 6.99 -7.70
CA LEU A 56 -0.35 7.66 -7.28
C LEU A 56 -1.52 6.68 -7.31
N PRO A 57 -2.50 6.83 -6.42
CA PRO A 57 -3.71 6.01 -6.43
C PRO A 57 -4.39 5.99 -7.79
N ILE A 58 -5.00 4.86 -8.18
CA ILE A 58 -5.67 4.73 -9.47
C ILE A 58 -6.89 5.67 -9.58
N ASN A 59 -7.56 5.94 -8.46
CA ASN A 59 -8.67 6.87 -8.35
C ASN A 59 -8.21 8.21 -7.76
N TYR A 60 -7.03 8.67 -8.19
CA TYR A 60 -6.49 9.95 -7.74
C TYR A 60 -7.46 11.10 -8.02
N GLN A 61 -7.77 11.86 -6.98
CA GLN A 61 -8.67 13.01 -7.05
C GLN A 61 -7.94 14.26 -6.57
N GLU A 62 -8.04 15.33 -7.36
CA GLU A 62 -7.52 16.62 -6.95
C GLU A 62 -8.23 17.11 -5.67
N GLY A 63 -7.47 17.61 -4.70
CA GLY A 63 -7.99 18.05 -3.40
C GLY A 63 -8.19 16.97 -2.34
N LYS A 64 -8.17 15.68 -2.70
CA LYS A 64 -8.15 14.57 -1.72
C LYS A 64 -6.72 14.35 -1.24
N LYS A 65 -6.55 14.17 0.08
CA LYS A 65 -5.25 13.84 0.69
C LYS A 65 -5.12 12.34 0.94
N TYR A 66 -3.91 11.82 0.72
CA TYR A 66 -3.63 10.40 0.80
C TYR A 66 -2.55 10.09 1.84
N PRO A 67 -2.66 8.96 2.58
CA PRO A 67 -1.56 8.44 3.36
C PRO A 67 -0.40 8.03 2.46
N VAL A 68 0.81 7.99 3.00
CA VAL A 68 2.02 7.70 2.24
C VAL A 68 2.70 6.44 2.75
N LEU A 69 3.06 5.54 1.84
CA LEU A 69 3.91 4.40 2.13
C LEU A 69 5.31 4.64 1.57
N TYR A 70 6.30 4.72 2.46
CA TYR A 70 7.72 4.81 2.12
C TYR A 70 8.31 3.41 2.07
N LEU A 71 8.81 3.01 0.89
CA LEU A 71 9.26 1.66 0.59
C LEU A 71 10.76 1.63 0.31
N LEU A 72 11.50 0.97 1.17
CA LEU A 72 12.90 0.68 0.94
C LEU A 72 13.10 -0.41 -0.12
N ASP A 73 14.29 -0.50 -0.68
CA ASP A 73 14.62 -1.45 -1.76
C ASP A 73 13.62 -1.34 -2.94
N GLY A 74 13.25 -0.10 -3.30
CA GLY A 74 12.17 0.20 -4.25
C GLY A 74 12.28 -0.51 -5.59
N ASN A 75 13.49 -0.73 -6.09
CA ASN A 75 13.73 -1.49 -7.32
C ASN A 75 13.32 -2.97 -7.24
N GLY A 76 13.22 -3.54 -6.04
CA GLY A 76 12.79 -4.93 -5.81
C GLY A 76 11.30 -5.08 -5.49
N HIS A 77 10.72 -4.10 -4.78
CA HIS A 77 9.40 -4.26 -4.15
C HIS A 77 8.29 -3.35 -4.70
N PHE A 78 8.61 -2.40 -5.59
CA PHE A 78 7.63 -1.41 -6.05
C PHE A 78 6.39 -2.04 -6.70
N HIS A 79 6.58 -3.05 -7.58
CA HIS A 79 5.48 -3.69 -8.29
C HIS A 79 4.58 -4.50 -7.37
N SER A 80 5.16 -5.26 -6.42
CA SER A 80 4.39 -6.05 -5.47
C SER A 80 3.53 -5.16 -4.57
N VAL A 81 4.14 -4.15 -3.96
CA VAL A 81 3.48 -3.26 -3.01
C VAL A 81 2.38 -2.43 -3.69
N THR A 82 2.65 -1.84 -4.86
CA THR A 82 1.62 -1.08 -5.59
C THR A 82 0.46 -1.96 -6.04
N GLY A 83 0.75 -3.20 -6.47
CA GLY A 83 -0.26 -4.19 -6.83
C GLY A 83 -1.12 -4.61 -5.64
N LEU A 84 -0.51 -4.86 -4.48
CA LEU A 84 -1.21 -5.19 -3.23
C LEU A 84 -2.11 -4.04 -2.77
N ILE A 85 -1.58 -2.81 -2.72
CA ILE A 85 -2.37 -1.64 -2.33
C ILE A 85 -3.58 -1.49 -3.25
N LYS A 86 -3.37 -1.54 -4.58
CA LYS A 86 -4.46 -1.47 -5.55
C LYS A 86 -5.52 -2.54 -5.29
N GLN A 87 -5.10 -3.81 -5.13
CA GLN A 87 -6.04 -4.92 -4.91
C GLN A 87 -6.82 -4.78 -3.60
N LEU A 88 -6.19 -4.31 -2.53
CA LEU A 88 -6.79 -4.25 -1.19
C LEU A 88 -7.53 -2.93 -0.90
N SER A 89 -7.38 -1.91 -1.75
CA SER A 89 -8.06 -0.61 -1.60
C SER A 89 -9.17 -0.35 -2.62
N THR A 90 -9.30 -1.21 -3.65
CA THR A 90 -10.27 -1.04 -4.74
C THR A 90 -11.05 -2.33 -5.00
N ASN A 91 -11.87 -2.37 -6.05
CA ASN A 91 -12.59 -3.56 -6.52
C ASN A 91 -13.48 -4.22 -5.45
N GLY A 92 -14.08 -3.43 -4.56
CA GLY A 92 -14.98 -3.93 -3.51
C GLY A 92 -14.30 -4.55 -2.28
N THR A 93 -12.97 -4.63 -2.26
CA THR A 93 -12.22 -5.19 -1.13
C THR A 93 -11.96 -4.16 -0.03
N VAL A 94 -11.81 -2.90 -0.31
CA VAL A 94 -11.64 -1.71 0.56
C VAL A 94 -11.26 -2.01 2.03
N ILE A 95 -10.16 -2.75 2.21
CA ILE A 95 -9.59 -3.06 3.53
C ILE A 95 -8.34 -2.23 3.85
N LEU A 96 -7.80 -1.54 2.83
CA LEU A 96 -6.75 -0.54 2.96
C LEU A 96 -7.22 0.79 2.39
N PRO A 97 -6.71 1.93 2.87
CA PRO A 97 -6.86 3.19 2.15
C PRO A 97 -6.06 3.18 0.84
N GLU A 98 -6.52 3.90 -0.16
CA GLU A 98 -5.67 4.26 -1.28
C GLU A 98 -4.48 5.09 -0.77
N MET A 99 -3.27 4.78 -1.24
CA MET A 99 -2.03 5.40 -0.75
C MET A 99 -1.14 5.87 -1.89
N ILE A 100 -0.39 6.93 -1.63
CA ILE A 100 0.79 7.27 -2.44
C ILE A 100 1.93 6.36 -1.99
N VAL A 101 2.64 5.72 -2.94
CA VAL A 101 3.83 4.92 -2.64
C VAL A 101 5.06 5.70 -3.09
N ILE A 102 5.97 5.95 -2.16
CA ILE A 102 7.29 6.55 -2.40
C ILE A 102 8.34 5.46 -2.20
N ALA A 103 8.76 4.86 -3.30
CA ALA A 103 9.79 3.84 -3.25
C ALA A 103 11.18 4.46 -3.42
N ILE A 104 12.12 4.01 -2.60
CA ILE A 104 13.49 4.53 -2.50
C ILE A 104 14.44 3.45 -3.03
N PRO A 105 14.88 3.55 -4.31
CA PRO A 105 15.92 2.68 -4.83
C PRO A 105 17.26 2.94 -4.13
N ASN A 106 18.09 1.90 -4.05
CA ASN A 106 19.37 1.99 -3.39
C ASN A 106 20.42 2.71 -4.25
N THR A 107 21.27 3.52 -3.60
CA THR A 107 22.57 3.99 -4.12
C THR A 107 23.71 3.26 -3.41
N ASN A 108 23.80 3.40 -2.09
CA ASN A 108 24.70 2.61 -1.25
C ASN A 108 23.88 1.95 -0.13
N ARG A 109 23.35 0.77 -0.42
CA ARG A 109 22.35 0.10 0.44
C ARG A 109 22.85 -0.16 1.85
N SER A 110 24.05 -0.68 2.01
CA SER A 110 24.59 -1.03 3.33
C SER A 110 24.96 0.21 4.14
N ARG A 111 25.51 1.27 3.51
CA ARG A 111 25.74 2.56 4.16
C ARG A 111 24.43 3.10 4.73
N ASP A 112 23.39 3.14 3.90
CA ASP A 112 22.14 3.85 4.19
C ASP A 112 21.25 3.10 5.19
N LEU A 113 21.18 1.77 5.10
CA LEU A 113 20.18 1.00 5.84
C LEU A 113 20.69 0.39 7.16
N ILE A 114 22.01 0.41 7.38
CA ILE A 114 22.62 -0.18 8.57
C ILE A 114 22.95 0.91 9.61
N PRO A 115 22.40 0.81 10.83
CA PRO A 115 22.56 1.84 11.85
C PRO A 115 23.95 1.86 12.52
N THR A 116 24.63 0.69 12.57
CA THR A 116 25.94 0.57 13.25
C THR A 116 27.07 0.38 12.26
N LYS A 117 28.21 1.05 12.53
CA LYS A 117 29.42 0.87 11.73
C LYS A 117 30.16 -0.37 12.17
N VAL A 118 30.50 -1.24 11.21
CA VAL A 118 31.29 -2.44 11.41
C VAL A 118 32.35 -2.53 10.31
N ASP A 119 33.61 -2.72 10.69
CA ASP A 119 34.72 -2.83 9.73
C ASP A 119 35.08 -4.30 9.42
N VAL A 120 34.71 -5.21 10.29
CA VAL A 120 35.04 -6.65 10.19
C VAL A 120 33.78 -7.51 10.40
N ASP A 121 33.51 -8.44 9.48
CA ASP A 121 32.45 -9.42 9.65
C ASP A 121 32.82 -10.38 10.79
N TYR A 122 32.06 -10.35 11.87
CA TYR A 122 32.33 -11.19 13.07
C TYR A 122 32.24 -12.70 12.79
N ARG A 123 31.53 -13.11 11.71
CA ARG A 123 31.37 -14.53 11.36
C ARG A 123 32.59 -15.11 10.65
N THR A 124 33.27 -14.27 9.86
CA THR A 124 34.39 -14.69 9.02
C THR A 124 35.73 -14.11 9.47
N GLY A 125 35.72 -13.06 10.29
CA GLY A 125 36.93 -12.29 10.67
C GLY A 125 37.50 -11.44 9.51
N ASN A 126 36.82 -11.37 8.36
CA ASN A 126 37.30 -10.63 7.21
C ASN A 126 36.87 -9.16 7.29
N LYS A 127 37.71 -8.29 6.74
CA LYS A 127 37.34 -6.88 6.54
C LYS A 127 36.18 -6.77 5.58
N LEU A 128 35.16 -5.98 5.96
CA LEU A 128 34.02 -5.69 5.07
C LEU A 128 34.50 -4.85 3.87
N GLN A 129 33.92 -5.17 2.69
CA GLN A 129 34.23 -4.49 1.44
C GLN A 129 33.19 -3.42 1.09
N TYR A 130 32.29 -3.10 2.01
CA TYR A 130 31.25 -2.11 1.85
C TYR A 130 31.09 -1.26 3.13
N ASP A 131 30.55 -0.05 2.95
CA ASP A 131 30.31 0.88 4.05
C ASP A 131 29.09 0.47 4.87
N SER A 132 29.08 0.81 6.15
CA SER A 132 27.96 0.66 7.08
C SER A 132 27.92 1.81 8.09
N GLY A 133 26.83 1.91 8.84
CA GLY A 133 26.71 2.86 9.95
C GLY A 133 26.21 4.25 9.55
N GLY A 134 25.69 4.42 8.32
CA GLY A 134 25.08 5.67 7.87
C GLY A 134 23.56 5.73 8.08
N GLY A 135 22.95 4.74 8.76
CA GLY A 135 21.49 4.66 8.94
C GLY A 135 20.87 5.91 9.57
N SER A 136 21.57 6.56 10.52
CA SER A 136 21.07 7.81 11.11
C SER A 136 21.03 8.95 10.11
N SER A 137 22.10 9.15 9.30
CA SER A 137 22.12 10.17 8.25
C SER A 137 21.10 9.89 7.16
N PHE A 138 20.81 8.60 6.89
CA PHE A 138 19.75 8.26 5.96
C PHE A 138 18.35 8.60 6.52
N LEU A 139 18.13 8.45 7.82
CA LEU A 139 16.90 8.92 8.46
C LEU A 139 16.81 10.44 8.49
N ASP A 140 17.93 11.17 8.68
CA ASP A 140 17.98 12.63 8.56
C ASP A 140 17.58 13.08 7.13
N PHE A 141 18.05 12.39 6.09
CA PHE A 141 17.58 12.61 4.72
C PHE A 141 16.06 12.40 4.57
N ILE A 142 15.52 11.32 5.15
CA ILE A 142 14.08 11.04 5.09
C ILE A 142 13.31 12.15 5.81
N GLU A 143 13.75 12.56 7.00
CA GLU A 143 13.08 13.55 7.85
C GLU A 143 13.15 14.96 7.28
N ASP A 144 14.36 15.40 6.92
CA ASP A 144 14.62 16.80 6.61
C ASP A 144 14.42 17.16 5.13
N GLU A 145 14.52 16.15 4.23
CA GLU A 145 14.50 16.39 2.79
C GLU A 145 13.40 15.63 2.07
N LEU A 146 13.30 14.29 2.24
CA LEU A 146 12.37 13.47 1.45
C LEU A 146 10.91 13.71 1.84
N ILE A 147 10.56 13.61 3.13
CA ILE A 147 9.20 13.85 3.60
C ILE A 147 8.72 15.26 3.25
N PRO A 148 9.50 16.34 3.51
CA PRO A 148 9.11 17.68 3.10
C PRO A 148 8.96 17.86 1.59
N TYR A 149 9.79 17.19 0.78
CA TYR A 149 9.62 17.19 -0.67
C TYR A 149 8.31 16.57 -1.09
N VAL A 150 8.01 15.36 -0.59
CA VAL A 150 6.77 14.60 -0.90
C VAL A 150 5.53 15.39 -0.48
N ASP A 151 5.54 15.98 0.72
CA ASP A 151 4.39 16.73 1.24
C ASP A 151 4.13 18.05 0.48
N ARG A 152 5.15 18.64 -0.14
CA ARG A 152 4.98 19.82 -1.00
C ARG A 152 4.53 19.47 -2.42
N THR A 153 4.92 18.29 -2.92
CA THR A 153 4.74 17.90 -4.32
C THR A 153 3.44 17.14 -4.53
N TYR A 154 3.01 16.38 -3.53
CA TYR A 154 1.87 15.49 -3.62
C TYR A 154 0.82 15.80 -2.53
N PRO A 155 -0.45 15.51 -2.76
CA PRO A 155 -1.53 15.74 -1.80
C PRO A 155 -1.50 14.68 -0.69
N THR A 156 -0.56 14.81 0.23
CA THR A 156 -0.36 13.89 1.34
C THR A 156 -1.12 14.31 2.59
N ASN A 157 -1.45 13.33 3.43
CA ASN A 157 -1.77 13.56 4.83
C ASN A 157 -0.58 13.12 5.71
N SER A 158 -0.73 13.28 7.03
CA SER A 158 0.34 12.96 7.98
C SER A 158 0.46 11.46 8.33
N TYR A 159 -0.42 10.59 7.80
CA TYR A 159 -0.37 9.16 8.10
C TYR A 159 0.65 8.46 7.20
N ARG A 160 1.74 7.98 7.80
CA ARG A 160 2.88 7.43 7.06
C ARG A 160 3.20 6.00 7.50
N THR A 161 3.52 5.15 6.53
CA THR A 161 3.96 3.76 6.73
C THR A 161 5.38 3.60 6.19
N TYR A 162 6.26 2.91 6.92
CA TYR A 162 7.65 2.64 6.52
C TYR A 162 7.87 1.14 6.39
N VAL A 163 8.34 0.70 5.21
CA VAL A 163 8.46 -0.72 4.85
C VAL A 163 9.87 -1.03 4.39
N GLY A 164 10.44 -2.12 4.89
CA GLY A 164 11.77 -2.56 4.46
C GLY A 164 12.07 -4.02 4.75
N HIS A 165 12.90 -4.63 3.89
CA HIS A 165 13.33 -6.02 3.94
C HIS A 165 14.80 -6.14 4.34
N SER A 166 15.14 -7.14 5.15
CA SER A 166 16.52 -7.45 5.51
C SER A 166 17.21 -6.29 6.25
N PHE A 167 18.25 -5.66 5.67
CA PHE A 167 18.82 -4.40 6.20
C PHE A 167 17.79 -3.26 6.15
N GLY A 168 16.87 -3.28 5.18
CA GLY A 168 15.72 -2.38 5.18
C GLY A 168 14.81 -2.61 6.39
N GLY A 169 14.57 -3.86 6.77
CA GLY A 169 13.84 -4.20 8.01
C GLY A 169 14.56 -3.69 9.27
N LEU A 170 15.91 -3.77 9.28
CA LEU A 170 16.70 -3.19 10.36
C LEU A 170 16.59 -1.66 10.42
N SER A 171 16.57 -0.98 9.25
CA SER A 171 16.32 0.46 9.14
C SER A 171 14.91 0.85 9.64
N VAL A 172 13.90 0.03 9.37
CA VAL A 172 12.52 0.23 9.88
C VAL A 172 12.51 0.23 11.42
N ILE A 173 13.19 -0.73 12.04
CA ILE A 173 13.31 -0.79 13.51
C ILE A 173 14.16 0.38 14.05
N HIS A 174 15.18 0.79 13.32
CA HIS A 174 15.99 1.96 13.68
C HIS A 174 15.13 3.23 13.69
N ALA A 175 14.29 3.44 12.67
CA ALA A 175 13.35 4.56 12.62
C ALA A 175 12.35 4.51 13.77
N LEU A 176 11.73 3.34 14.05
CA LEU A 176 10.80 3.18 15.16
C LEU A 176 11.42 3.60 16.49
N THR A 177 12.66 3.18 16.76
CA THR A 177 13.30 3.41 18.06
C THR A 177 13.92 4.79 18.22
N THR A 178 14.38 5.42 17.14
CA THR A 178 15.10 6.71 17.18
C THR A 178 14.31 7.89 16.65
N ARG A 179 13.38 7.68 15.73
CA ARG A 179 12.57 8.69 15.02
C ARG A 179 11.09 8.29 14.94
N SER A 180 10.51 7.80 16.04
CA SER A 180 9.13 7.27 16.06
C SER A 180 8.06 8.28 15.62
N HIS A 181 8.36 9.57 15.62
CA HIS A 181 7.43 10.61 15.17
C HIS A 181 7.25 10.65 13.64
N LEU A 182 8.16 10.09 12.85
CA LEU A 182 8.11 10.16 11.38
C LEU A 182 6.98 9.31 10.79
N PHE A 183 6.70 8.15 11.40
CA PHE A 183 5.75 7.18 10.84
C PHE A 183 4.73 6.72 11.88
N ASN A 184 3.57 6.29 11.38
CA ASN A 184 2.51 5.68 12.18
C ASN A 184 2.66 4.16 12.20
N ASN A 185 3.03 3.58 11.04
CA ASN A 185 3.16 2.14 10.85
C ASN A 185 4.57 1.77 10.38
N TYR A 186 5.02 0.61 10.84
CA TYR A 186 6.32 0.03 10.57
C TYR A 186 6.16 -1.42 10.13
N LEU A 187 6.69 -1.77 8.97
CA LEU A 187 6.66 -3.13 8.43
C LEU A 187 8.08 -3.62 8.22
N ALA A 188 8.59 -4.42 9.15
CA ALA A 188 9.93 -4.98 9.12
C ALA A 188 9.89 -6.42 8.59
N ILE A 189 10.41 -6.63 7.39
CA ILE A 189 10.40 -7.92 6.71
C ILE A 189 11.74 -8.60 6.91
N ASP A 190 11.74 -9.71 7.62
CA ASP A 190 12.91 -10.55 7.92
C ASP A 190 14.17 -9.75 8.31
N PRO A 191 14.06 -8.87 9.34
CA PRO A 191 15.06 -7.86 9.68
C PRO A 191 16.41 -8.46 10.07
N SER A 192 17.51 -7.89 9.57
CA SER A 192 18.87 -8.41 9.75
C SER A 192 19.46 -8.09 11.12
N PHE A 193 18.80 -8.45 12.22
CA PHE A 193 19.29 -8.26 13.59
C PHE A 193 20.56 -9.05 13.94
N TRP A 194 20.93 -10.02 13.11
CA TRP A 194 22.21 -10.74 13.23
C TRP A 194 23.43 -9.83 13.01
N TRP A 195 23.22 -8.69 12.35
CA TRP A 195 24.29 -7.70 12.11
C TRP A 195 25.00 -7.31 13.40
N ASP A 196 26.31 -7.06 13.30
CA ASP A 196 27.16 -6.65 14.43
C ASP A 196 27.05 -7.62 15.63
N ASN A 197 26.98 -8.91 15.34
CA ASN A 197 26.81 -9.96 16.35
C ASN A 197 25.63 -9.70 17.32
N MET A 198 24.53 -9.15 16.79
CA MET A 198 23.32 -8.78 17.53
C MET A 198 23.50 -7.61 18.52
N ALA A 199 24.63 -6.90 18.52
CA ALA A 199 24.88 -5.79 19.46
C ALA A 199 23.81 -4.69 19.37
N TYR A 200 23.33 -4.40 18.16
CA TYR A 200 22.28 -3.41 17.97
C TYR A 200 20.93 -3.86 18.59
N LEU A 201 20.66 -5.13 18.66
CA LEU A 201 19.42 -5.66 19.25
C LEU A 201 19.28 -5.30 20.75
N GLU A 202 20.38 -5.27 21.50
CA GLU A 202 20.35 -4.86 22.91
C GLU A 202 20.00 -3.38 23.08
N THR A 203 20.52 -2.53 22.18
CA THR A 203 20.16 -1.12 22.12
C THR A 203 18.65 -0.93 21.82
N VAL A 204 18.15 -1.64 20.82
CA VAL A 204 16.74 -1.63 20.43
C VAL A 204 15.84 -2.07 21.60
N ASP A 205 16.18 -3.17 22.27
CA ASP A 205 15.41 -3.70 23.40
C ASP A 205 15.33 -2.71 24.57
N SER A 206 16.42 -2.02 24.86
CA SER A 206 16.47 -0.95 25.87
C SER A 206 15.56 0.22 25.50
N LEU A 207 15.64 0.72 24.25
CA LEU A 207 14.83 1.84 23.78
C LEU A 207 13.31 1.52 23.79
N LEU A 208 12.96 0.29 23.38
CA LEU A 208 11.55 -0.17 23.39
C LEU A 208 10.98 -0.37 24.81
N SER A 209 11.85 -0.45 25.83
CA SER A 209 11.44 -0.61 27.22
C SER A 209 11.10 0.72 27.91
N VAL A 210 11.59 1.85 27.40
CA VAL A 210 11.51 3.16 28.12
C VAL A 210 10.64 4.19 27.41
N LYS A 211 10.23 3.96 26.15
CA LYS A 211 9.41 4.89 25.35
C LYS A 211 7.99 4.41 25.24
N ASP A 212 7.06 5.37 25.15
CA ASP A 212 5.67 5.12 24.77
C ASP A 212 5.53 5.12 23.24
N TYR A 213 4.89 4.06 22.72
CA TYR A 213 4.60 3.87 21.30
C TYR A 213 3.09 3.83 21.02
N THR A 214 2.28 4.41 21.89
CA THR A 214 0.84 4.56 21.67
C THR A 214 0.56 5.16 20.30
N ASN A 215 -0.39 4.59 19.56
CA ASN A 215 -0.72 4.93 18.17
C ASN A 215 0.36 4.58 17.12
N LYS A 216 1.34 3.76 17.46
CA LYS A 216 2.27 3.16 16.48
C LYS A 216 1.92 1.70 16.25
N GLY A 217 2.10 1.23 15.01
CA GLY A 217 1.96 -0.16 14.62
C GLY A 217 3.28 -0.74 14.12
N LEU A 218 3.59 -1.96 14.51
CA LEU A 218 4.73 -2.72 13.99
C LEU A 218 4.28 -4.13 13.62
N PHE A 219 4.56 -4.53 12.40
CA PHE A 219 4.48 -5.93 11.99
C PHE A 219 5.86 -6.45 11.60
N VAL A 220 6.21 -7.66 12.06
CA VAL A 220 7.47 -8.33 11.73
C VAL A 220 7.18 -9.66 11.06
N GLY A 221 7.59 -9.81 9.79
CA GLY A 221 7.62 -11.10 9.12
C GLY A 221 8.95 -11.79 9.31
N MET A 222 8.94 -13.10 9.53
CA MET A 222 10.16 -13.90 9.72
C MET A 222 10.15 -15.10 8.76
N ALA A 223 11.20 -15.21 7.95
CA ALA A 223 11.41 -16.31 7.03
C ALA A 223 11.98 -17.56 7.73
N ASN A 224 11.86 -18.70 7.07
CA ASN A 224 12.59 -19.89 7.41
C ASN A 224 14.01 -19.85 6.79
N THR A 225 14.97 -19.38 7.57
CA THR A 225 16.39 -19.33 7.17
C THR A 225 17.23 -20.45 7.79
N MET A 226 16.57 -21.48 8.34
CA MET A 226 17.25 -22.65 8.93
C MET A 226 17.85 -23.55 7.86
N ILE A 227 19.02 -24.12 8.14
CA ILE A 227 19.74 -25.03 7.26
C ILE A 227 20.14 -26.31 8.01
N GLY A 228 20.34 -27.41 7.26
CA GLY A 228 21.10 -28.58 7.70
C GLY A 228 20.73 -29.14 9.07
N GLY A 229 19.52 -29.63 9.28
CA GLY A 229 19.10 -30.29 10.54
C GLY A 229 18.70 -29.34 11.68
N GLN A 230 18.75 -28.01 11.46
CA GLN A 230 18.16 -27.03 12.37
C GLN A 230 16.63 -27.20 12.44
N ASN A 231 16.04 -26.92 13.61
CA ASN A 231 14.63 -27.10 13.87
C ASN A 231 14.06 -25.89 14.61
N TYR A 232 12.92 -25.41 14.20
CA TYR A 232 12.26 -24.24 14.79
C TYR A 232 12.05 -24.36 16.31
N ALA A 233 11.70 -25.54 16.82
CA ALA A 233 11.47 -25.74 18.24
C ALA A 233 12.76 -25.62 19.10
N THR A 234 13.94 -25.76 18.49
CA THR A 234 15.22 -25.75 19.17
C THR A 234 16.16 -24.63 18.75
N VAL A 235 15.89 -23.97 17.61
CA VAL A 235 16.79 -22.99 16.99
C VAL A 235 17.09 -21.79 17.89
N GLU A 236 16.20 -21.43 18.79
CA GLU A 236 16.41 -20.34 19.74
C GLU A 236 17.61 -20.58 20.67
N LYS A 237 17.89 -21.86 21.00
CA LYS A 237 19.02 -22.27 21.83
C LYS A 237 20.27 -22.61 21.03
N ASP A 238 20.19 -22.58 19.70
CA ASP A 238 21.31 -22.85 18.82
C ASP A 238 22.34 -21.72 18.92
N THR A 239 23.63 -22.07 18.85
CA THR A 239 24.74 -21.12 18.95
C THR A 239 25.49 -20.94 17.63
N LEU A 240 25.06 -21.66 16.56
CA LEU A 240 25.73 -21.61 15.28
C LEU A 240 25.53 -20.25 14.60
N GLY A 241 26.53 -19.78 13.89
CA GLY A 241 26.43 -18.54 13.08
C GLY A 241 25.35 -18.62 11.99
N THR A 242 25.09 -19.83 11.48
CA THR A 242 24.08 -20.09 10.45
C THR A 242 22.64 -19.90 10.91
N SER A 243 22.38 -19.99 12.22
CA SER A 243 21.05 -19.74 12.80
C SER A 243 20.92 -18.31 13.37
N ALA A 244 21.99 -17.51 13.33
CA ALA A 244 22.00 -16.19 13.94
C ALA A 244 20.87 -15.28 13.42
N HIS A 245 20.52 -15.39 12.14
CA HIS A 245 19.46 -14.57 11.54
C HIS A 245 18.10 -14.86 12.18
N ILE A 246 17.61 -16.08 12.11
CA ILE A 246 16.31 -16.45 12.67
C ILE A 246 16.27 -16.29 14.20
N ARG A 247 17.38 -16.62 14.90
CA ARG A 247 17.46 -16.44 16.37
C ARG A 247 17.32 -14.99 16.79
N SER A 248 17.97 -14.08 16.06
CA SER A 248 17.92 -12.65 16.39
C SER A 248 16.52 -12.07 16.25
N ILE A 249 15.78 -12.49 15.22
CA ILE A 249 14.37 -12.07 15.01
C ILE A 249 13.47 -12.68 16.09
N LEU A 250 13.64 -13.98 16.40
CA LEU A 250 12.91 -14.62 17.50
C LEU A 250 13.16 -13.95 18.85
N LYS A 251 14.41 -13.63 19.17
CA LYS A 251 14.77 -12.93 20.42
C LYS A 251 14.10 -11.57 20.48
N PHE A 252 14.13 -10.80 19.39
CA PHE A 252 13.47 -9.52 19.29
C PHE A 252 11.96 -9.64 19.49
N SER A 253 11.29 -10.47 18.69
CA SER A 253 9.83 -10.57 18.67
C SER A 253 9.28 -11.05 20.02
N LYS A 254 9.87 -12.10 20.60
CA LYS A 254 9.48 -12.61 21.92
C LYS A 254 9.78 -11.67 23.08
N SER A 255 10.80 -10.81 22.96
CA SER A 255 11.06 -9.77 23.94
C SER A 255 9.99 -8.69 23.86
N LEU A 256 9.63 -8.27 22.63
CA LEU A 256 8.68 -7.20 22.41
C LEU A 256 7.25 -7.58 22.80
N GLU A 257 6.83 -8.85 22.60
CA GLU A 257 5.53 -9.37 23.07
C GLU A 257 5.30 -9.19 24.58
N LYS A 258 6.37 -9.08 25.37
CA LYS A 258 6.30 -8.95 26.82
C LYS A 258 6.29 -7.52 27.31
N LYS A 259 6.40 -6.53 26.39
CA LYS A 259 6.47 -5.11 26.74
C LYS A 259 5.08 -4.48 26.64
N ASP A 260 4.69 -3.78 27.68
CA ASP A 260 3.49 -2.94 27.70
C ASP A 260 3.92 -1.49 27.46
N ASN A 261 4.16 -1.16 26.18
CA ASN A 261 4.66 0.15 25.75
C ASN A 261 3.72 0.87 24.78
N GLY A 262 2.47 0.41 24.66
CA GLY A 262 1.44 1.00 23.81
C GLY A 262 1.58 0.69 22.31
N LEU A 263 2.61 -0.07 21.90
CA LEU A 263 2.82 -0.46 20.51
C LEU A 263 1.80 -1.53 20.07
N ASN A 264 1.06 -1.26 18.99
CA ASN A 264 0.26 -2.30 18.32
C ASN A 264 1.22 -3.21 17.54
N PHE A 265 1.56 -4.36 18.12
CA PHE A 265 2.61 -5.25 17.62
C PHE A 265 2.08 -6.63 17.30
N GLU A 266 2.49 -7.16 16.15
CA GLU A 266 2.33 -8.56 15.76
C GLU A 266 3.55 -9.03 14.96
N TRP A 267 3.81 -10.33 14.99
CA TRP A 267 4.82 -10.96 14.16
C TRP A 267 4.36 -12.33 13.68
N GLN A 268 4.87 -12.74 12.50
CA GLN A 268 4.51 -14.00 11.88
C GLN A 268 5.74 -14.75 11.38
N TYR A 269 5.86 -16.02 11.74
CA TYR A 269 6.82 -16.94 11.12
C TYR A 269 6.20 -17.63 9.91
N TYR A 270 6.92 -17.61 8.79
CA TYR A 270 6.50 -18.20 7.52
C TYR A 270 7.40 -19.42 7.21
N PRO A 271 7.02 -20.63 7.62
CA PRO A 271 7.88 -21.81 7.52
C PRO A 271 8.16 -22.26 6.09
N GLN A 272 7.32 -21.84 5.12
CA GLN A 272 7.46 -22.17 3.70
C GLN A 272 8.29 -21.14 2.93
N GLU A 273 8.59 -19.99 3.54
CA GLU A 273 9.23 -18.87 2.86
C GLU A 273 10.72 -18.79 3.21
N SER A 274 11.53 -18.53 2.19
CA SER A 274 12.95 -18.17 2.34
C SER A 274 13.11 -16.67 2.57
N HIS A 275 14.34 -16.24 2.93
CA HIS A 275 14.70 -14.82 3.05
C HIS A 275 14.28 -13.97 1.84
N PHE A 276 14.31 -14.54 0.63
CA PHE A 276 14.01 -13.80 -0.60
C PHE A 276 12.56 -13.93 -1.09
N SER A 277 11.80 -14.91 -0.59
CA SER A 277 10.38 -15.09 -0.96
C SER A 277 9.41 -14.52 0.07
N VAL A 278 9.83 -14.37 1.32
CA VAL A 278 8.99 -13.87 2.43
C VAL A 278 8.44 -12.44 2.24
N PRO A 279 9.06 -11.54 1.46
CA PRO A 279 8.55 -10.17 1.35
C PRO A 279 7.09 -10.10 0.93
N LEU A 280 6.69 -10.81 -0.12
CA LEU A 280 5.35 -10.70 -0.68
C LEU A 280 4.25 -11.06 0.32
N ILE A 281 4.41 -12.17 1.04
CA ILE A 281 3.40 -12.60 2.04
C ILE A 281 3.43 -11.68 3.27
N THR A 282 4.60 -11.22 3.67
CA THR A 282 4.73 -10.27 4.80
C THR A 282 4.13 -8.91 4.45
N GLU A 283 4.32 -8.42 3.22
CA GLU A 283 3.68 -7.19 2.73
C GLU A 283 2.15 -7.32 2.80
N TYR A 284 1.60 -8.45 2.36
CA TYR A 284 0.16 -8.72 2.39
C TYR A 284 -0.40 -8.78 3.81
N ASP A 285 0.16 -9.63 4.67
CA ASP A 285 -0.35 -9.82 6.04
C ASP A 285 -0.10 -8.58 6.92
N GLY A 286 1.11 -7.99 6.80
CA GLY A 286 1.50 -6.82 7.58
C GLY A 286 0.66 -5.58 7.26
N LEU A 287 0.38 -5.31 6.00
CA LEU A 287 -0.51 -4.19 5.63
C LEU A 287 -1.92 -4.41 6.17
N ARG A 288 -2.46 -5.62 6.10
CA ARG A 288 -3.78 -5.95 6.66
C ARG A 288 -3.83 -5.79 8.18
N PHE A 289 -2.79 -6.20 8.89
CA PHE A 289 -2.68 -5.99 10.34
C PHE A 289 -2.60 -4.50 10.69
N LEU A 290 -1.69 -3.77 10.05
CA LEU A 290 -1.42 -2.36 10.34
C LEU A 290 -2.61 -1.44 10.02
N PHE A 291 -3.48 -1.84 9.09
CA PHE A 291 -4.69 -1.12 8.69
C PHE A 291 -5.99 -1.85 9.06
N ASP A 292 -5.96 -2.84 9.97
CA ASP A 292 -7.17 -3.57 10.41
C ASP A 292 -8.29 -2.65 10.88
N TRP A 293 -7.94 -1.50 11.46
CA TRP A 293 -8.85 -0.46 11.89
C TRP A 293 -9.56 0.27 10.74
N TYR A 294 -9.03 0.20 9.50
CA TYR A 294 -9.61 0.81 8.30
C TYR A 294 -10.68 -0.08 7.66
N ASP A 295 -10.59 -1.37 7.84
CA ASP A 295 -11.54 -2.33 7.29
C ASP A 295 -12.90 -2.25 8.02
N PHE A 296 -13.95 -1.88 7.28
CA PHE A 296 -15.33 -1.93 7.81
C PHE A 296 -15.82 -3.38 7.84
N LYS A 297 -15.59 -4.07 8.96
CA LYS A 297 -15.88 -5.50 9.14
C LYS A 297 -17.32 -5.89 8.85
N ALA A 298 -18.28 -5.00 9.12
CA ALA A 298 -19.70 -5.26 8.87
C ALA A 298 -20.12 -5.06 7.40
N ARG A 299 -19.20 -4.71 6.48
CA ARG A 299 -19.50 -4.46 5.06
C ARG A 299 -20.23 -5.62 4.41
N TYR A 300 -19.69 -6.84 4.53
CA TYR A 300 -20.29 -8.03 3.93
C TYR A 300 -21.67 -8.29 4.50
N GLU A 301 -21.81 -8.17 5.83
CA GLU A 301 -23.09 -8.36 6.51
C GLU A 301 -24.13 -7.33 6.05
N LEU A 302 -23.76 -6.04 6.00
CA LEU A 302 -24.64 -5.01 5.45
C LEU A 302 -25.09 -5.27 4.01
N LEU A 303 -24.18 -5.77 3.16
CA LEU A 303 -24.45 -5.99 1.75
C LEU A 303 -25.35 -7.21 1.50
N TYR A 304 -25.25 -8.28 2.30
CA TYR A 304 -25.83 -9.58 1.97
C TYR A 304 -26.80 -10.14 3.01
N THR A 305 -26.95 -9.48 4.17
CA THR A 305 -27.85 -9.94 5.22
C THR A 305 -28.80 -8.84 5.70
N GLU A 306 -29.80 -9.22 6.48
CA GLU A 306 -30.73 -8.33 7.16
C GLU A 306 -30.74 -8.59 8.67
N SER A 307 -29.59 -8.98 9.22
CA SER A 307 -29.41 -9.34 10.63
C SER A 307 -29.65 -8.15 11.58
N LEU A 308 -29.38 -6.93 11.12
CA LEU A 308 -29.58 -5.69 11.87
C LEU A 308 -30.55 -4.75 11.14
N SER A 309 -31.14 -3.83 11.86
CA SER A 309 -31.95 -2.74 11.30
C SER A 309 -31.10 -1.76 10.48
N THR A 310 -31.77 -0.98 9.64
CA THR A 310 -31.07 0.07 8.85
C THR A 310 -30.45 1.14 9.74
N ASP A 311 -31.12 1.48 10.87
CA ASP A 311 -30.60 2.46 11.84
C ASP A 311 -29.31 1.96 12.52
N GLU A 312 -29.25 0.69 12.92
CA GLU A 312 -28.05 0.07 13.52
C GLU A 312 -26.88 0.07 12.55
N TYR A 313 -27.11 -0.32 11.28
CA TYR A 313 -26.04 -0.27 10.28
C TYR A 313 -25.57 1.16 9.97
N LEU A 314 -26.51 2.14 9.94
CA LEU A 314 -26.16 3.55 9.73
C LEU A 314 -25.23 4.07 10.83
N GLU A 315 -25.52 3.72 12.08
CA GLU A 315 -24.69 4.07 13.24
C GLU A 315 -23.29 3.44 13.13
N MET A 316 -23.21 2.15 12.74
CA MET A 316 -21.93 1.47 12.53
C MET A 316 -21.09 2.14 11.41
N VAL A 317 -21.72 2.52 10.30
CA VAL A 317 -21.05 3.20 9.18
C VAL A 317 -20.52 4.57 9.61
N LYS A 318 -21.31 5.35 10.33
CA LYS A 318 -20.92 6.68 10.84
C LYS A 318 -19.78 6.56 11.85
N SER A 319 -19.91 5.69 12.85
CA SER A 319 -18.88 5.46 13.88
C SER A 319 -17.55 4.99 13.26
N HIS A 320 -17.61 4.11 12.24
CA HIS A 320 -16.43 3.69 11.51
C HIS A 320 -15.78 4.87 10.77
N SER A 321 -16.57 5.69 10.06
CA SER A 321 -16.08 6.86 9.33
C SER A 321 -15.41 7.88 10.27
N GLU A 322 -15.99 8.11 11.46
CA GLU A 322 -15.42 8.96 12.51
C GLU A 322 -14.07 8.41 13.00
N LYS A 323 -14.00 7.10 13.29
CA LYS A 323 -12.75 6.43 13.69
C LYS A 323 -11.66 6.59 12.64
N VAL A 324 -12.00 6.40 11.35
CA VAL A 324 -11.07 6.60 10.25
C VAL A 324 -10.61 8.06 10.19
N SER A 325 -11.54 9.01 10.32
CA SER A 325 -11.24 10.44 10.31
C SER A 325 -10.24 10.83 11.42
N GLN A 326 -10.46 10.33 12.63
CA GLN A 326 -9.57 10.57 13.77
C GLN A 326 -8.16 10.02 13.52
N LYS A 327 -8.08 8.80 12.98
CA LYS A 327 -6.80 8.14 12.70
C LYS A 327 -6.02 8.82 11.56
N MET A 328 -6.73 9.26 10.52
CA MET A 328 -6.13 9.89 9.34
C MET A 328 -5.85 11.38 9.50
N GLY A 329 -6.45 12.04 10.49
CA GLY A 329 -6.31 13.47 10.73
C GLY A 329 -7.04 14.36 9.70
N TYR A 330 -8.00 13.80 8.97
CA TYR A 330 -8.89 14.53 8.04
C TYR A 330 -10.26 13.87 8.00
N GLU A 331 -11.28 14.60 7.55
CA GLU A 331 -12.63 14.08 7.42
C GLU A 331 -12.69 12.94 6.39
N ASN A 332 -12.97 11.73 6.85
CA ASN A 332 -13.26 10.58 6.00
C ASN A 332 -14.77 10.42 5.91
N LYS A 333 -15.34 10.74 4.75
CA LYS A 333 -16.77 10.61 4.50
C LYS A 333 -17.17 9.13 4.43
N PRO A 334 -18.38 8.76 4.93
CA PRO A 334 -18.92 7.44 4.70
C PRO A 334 -18.92 7.09 3.20
N GLU A 335 -18.63 5.85 2.86
CA GLU A 335 -18.59 5.43 1.46
C GLU A 335 -19.96 5.59 0.78
N GLU A 336 -19.95 6.15 -0.44
CA GLU A 336 -21.15 6.34 -1.27
C GLU A 336 -21.99 5.08 -1.36
N SER A 337 -21.37 3.95 -1.68
CA SER A 337 -22.04 2.66 -1.88
C SER A 337 -22.76 2.15 -0.63
N LEU A 338 -22.19 2.36 0.55
CA LEU A 338 -22.80 1.96 1.82
C LEU A 338 -24.00 2.84 2.17
N ILE A 339 -23.85 4.17 2.05
CA ILE A 339 -24.96 5.09 2.29
C ILE A 339 -26.07 4.88 1.27
N ASN A 340 -25.72 4.66 0.00
CA ASN A 340 -26.68 4.34 -1.06
C ASN A 340 -27.49 3.09 -0.73
N ARG A 341 -26.82 2.02 -0.29
CA ARG A 341 -27.46 0.77 0.12
C ARG A 341 -28.44 0.97 1.26
N LEU A 342 -28.06 1.76 2.28
CA LEU A 342 -28.92 2.07 3.42
C LEU A 342 -30.14 2.92 2.98
N GLY A 343 -29.96 3.86 2.06
CA GLY A 343 -31.04 4.64 1.47
C GLY A 343 -32.08 3.73 0.79
N PHE A 344 -31.63 2.78 -0.02
CA PHE A 344 -32.54 1.81 -0.65
C PHE A 344 -33.20 0.83 0.34
N ARG A 345 -32.56 0.48 1.45
CA ARG A 345 -33.23 -0.27 2.52
C ARG A 345 -34.37 0.51 3.14
N TYR A 346 -34.17 1.82 3.42
CA TYR A 346 -35.25 2.67 3.89
C TYR A 346 -36.38 2.83 2.87
N LEU A 347 -36.06 2.96 1.56
CA LEU A 347 -37.10 2.98 0.51
C LEU A 347 -37.95 1.72 0.52
N ARG A 348 -37.33 0.56 0.62
CA ARG A 348 -38.02 -0.73 0.70
C ARG A 348 -38.94 -0.83 1.92
N ASP A 349 -38.53 -0.22 3.03
CA ASP A 349 -39.29 -0.18 4.28
C ASP A 349 -40.33 0.96 4.30
N ASN A 350 -40.53 1.68 3.17
CA ASN A 350 -41.41 2.85 3.03
C ASN A 350 -41.06 4.02 3.96
N LYS A 351 -39.79 4.11 4.43
CA LYS A 351 -39.25 5.20 5.24
C LYS A 351 -38.66 6.28 4.34
N PHE A 352 -39.52 6.95 3.56
CA PHE A 352 -39.10 7.85 2.49
C PHE A 352 -38.27 9.05 2.93
N ASP A 353 -38.60 9.66 4.06
CA ASP A 353 -37.86 10.81 4.59
C ASP A 353 -36.43 10.43 5.02
N GLN A 354 -36.26 9.26 5.63
CA GLN A 354 -34.93 8.73 5.98
C GLN A 354 -34.12 8.39 4.73
N ALA A 355 -34.75 7.76 3.73
CA ALA A 355 -34.11 7.49 2.46
C ALA A 355 -33.64 8.77 1.77
N ALA A 356 -34.52 9.78 1.69
CA ALA A 356 -34.21 11.09 1.12
C ALA A 356 -33.00 11.73 1.83
N THR A 357 -32.96 11.69 3.15
CA THR A 357 -31.86 12.25 3.95
C THR A 357 -30.53 11.60 3.60
N LEU A 358 -30.47 10.27 3.39
CA LEU A 358 -29.25 9.57 3.03
C LEU A 358 -28.81 9.84 1.59
N PHE A 359 -29.73 9.92 0.63
CA PHE A 359 -29.40 10.27 -0.73
C PHE A 359 -28.93 11.74 -0.84
N ASP A 360 -29.53 12.67 -0.08
CA ASP A 360 -29.08 14.05 -0.02
C ASP A 360 -27.69 14.16 0.62
N LEU A 361 -27.37 13.34 1.63
CA LEU A 361 -26.02 13.20 2.19
C LEU A 361 -25.02 12.71 1.15
N ASN A 362 -25.39 11.71 0.33
CA ASN A 362 -24.54 11.24 -0.75
C ASN A 362 -24.26 12.31 -1.80
N ILE A 363 -25.29 13.06 -2.20
CA ILE A 363 -25.12 14.19 -3.14
C ILE A 363 -24.14 15.23 -2.57
N ALA A 364 -24.28 15.59 -1.28
CA ALA A 364 -23.39 16.54 -0.62
C ALA A 364 -21.93 16.03 -0.55
N ASN A 365 -21.77 14.72 -0.34
CA ASN A 365 -20.45 14.09 -0.22
C ASN A 365 -19.77 13.81 -1.56
N PHE A 366 -20.54 13.46 -2.60
CA PHE A 366 -20.06 12.98 -3.89
C PHE A 366 -20.76 13.69 -5.07
N PRO A 367 -20.71 15.03 -5.16
CA PRO A 367 -21.48 15.79 -6.14
C PRO A 367 -21.11 15.51 -7.61
N ASN A 368 -19.98 14.83 -7.85
CA ASN A 368 -19.50 14.46 -9.17
C ASN A 368 -19.82 12.99 -9.54
N SER A 369 -20.57 12.27 -8.71
CA SER A 369 -21.06 10.92 -9.00
C SER A 369 -22.47 11.02 -9.60
N ASP A 370 -22.67 10.44 -10.78
CA ASP A 370 -23.98 10.32 -11.43
C ASP A 370 -24.95 9.45 -10.64
N ASN A 371 -24.43 8.39 -10.01
CA ASN A 371 -25.20 7.42 -9.22
C ASN A 371 -25.94 8.06 -8.02
N VAL A 372 -25.39 9.13 -7.41
CA VAL A 372 -26.07 9.78 -6.28
C VAL A 372 -27.34 10.53 -6.71
N TYR A 373 -27.32 11.09 -7.91
CA TYR A 373 -28.50 11.76 -8.50
C TYR A 373 -29.52 10.75 -9.01
N ASP A 374 -29.07 9.66 -9.64
CA ASP A 374 -29.94 8.56 -10.06
C ASP A 374 -30.71 7.98 -8.87
N SER A 375 -30.01 7.66 -7.79
CA SER A 375 -30.59 7.12 -6.55
C SER A 375 -31.59 8.09 -5.91
N ARG A 376 -31.31 9.39 -5.94
CA ARG A 376 -32.25 10.40 -5.45
C ARG A 376 -33.49 10.52 -6.34
N GLY A 377 -33.35 10.36 -7.65
CA GLY A 377 -34.44 10.25 -8.63
C GLY A 377 -35.36 9.08 -8.31
N ASP A 378 -34.80 7.89 -8.01
CA ASP A 378 -35.58 6.72 -7.57
C ASP A 378 -36.38 6.99 -6.29
N CYS A 379 -35.84 7.76 -5.36
CA CYS A 379 -36.55 8.17 -4.15
C CYS A 379 -37.79 9.05 -4.49
N TYR A 380 -37.67 10.03 -5.39
CA TYR A 380 -38.80 10.83 -5.85
C TYR A 380 -39.83 9.98 -6.58
N LEU A 381 -39.37 9.01 -7.38
CA LEU A 381 -40.29 8.12 -8.10
C LEU A 381 -41.09 7.24 -7.11
N ALA A 382 -40.46 6.78 -6.04
CA ALA A 382 -41.12 5.98 -5.02
C ALA A 382 -42.23 6.73 -4.26
N VAL A 383 -42.12 8.05 -4.12
CA VAL A 383 -43.18 8.89 -3.51
C VAL A 383 -44.16 9.44 -4.55
N GLY A 384 -44.05 9.05 -5.82
CA GLY A 384 -44.97 9.45 -6.91
C GLY A 384 -44.66 10.81 -7.55
N ASP A 385 -43.56 11.48 -7.20
CA ASP A 385 -43.16 12.77 -7.80
C ASP A 385 -42.34 12.54 -9.07
N SER A 386 -43.02 12.15 -10.15
CA SER A 386 -42.39 11.84 -11.43
C SER A 386 -41.65 13.03 -12.04
N LEU A 387 -42.08 14.27 -11.77
CA LEU A 387 -41.45 15.46 -12.34
C LEU A 387 -40.09 15.73 -11.71
N LYS A 388 -39.99 15.64 -10.38
CA LYS A 388 -38.72 15.74 -9.70
C LYS A 388 -37.82 14.55 -10.00
N ALA A 389 -38.37 13.33 -10.12
CA ALA A 389 -37.57 12.17 -10.54
C ALA A 389 -36.88 12.42 -11.88
N LEU A 390 -37.60 12.96 -12.89
CA LEU A 390 -37.05 13.35 -14.19
C LEU A 390 -35.94 14.41 -14.09
N GLU A 391 -36.09 15.40 -13.21
CA GLU A 391 -35.06 16.41 -12.95
C GLU A 391 -33.75 15.73 -12.47
N PHE A 392 -33.85 14.86 -11.49
CA PHE A 392 -32.68 14.19 -10.90
C PHE A 392 -32.04 13.17 -11.84
N PHE A 393 -32.80 12.41 -12.63
CA PHE A 393 -32.24 11.51 -13.65
C PHE A 393 -31.53 12.28 -14.77
N ARG A 394 -32.06 13.44 -15.20
CA ARG A 394 -31.35 14.32 -16.15
C ARG A 394 -30.05 14.83 -15.56
N LYS A 395 -30.03 15.17 -14.25
CA LYS A 395 -28.82 15.60 -13.58
C LYS A 395 -27.78 14.48 -13.47
N ALA A 396 -28.21 13.23 -13.31
CA ALA A 396 -27.32 12.08 -13.39
C ALA A 396 -26.63 12.00 -14.75
N LEU A 397 -27.37 12.17 -15.87
CA LEU A 397 -26.81 12.19 -17.22
C LEU A 397 -25.88 13.39 -17.50
N GLU A 398 -26.13 14.54 -16.88
CA GLU A 398 -25.24 15.71 -16.98
C GLU A 398 -23.91 15.47 -16.22
N THR A 399 -23.94 14.59 -15.23
CA THR A 399 -22.79 14.31 -14.35
C THR A 399 -21.92 13.16 -14.86
N GLY A 400 -22.52 12.17 -15.54
CA GLY A 400 -21.81 11.01 -16.08
C GLY A 400 -22.68 10.22 -17.07
N ASP A 401 -22.08 9.21 -17.70
CA ASP A 401 -22.75 8.31 -18.63
C ASP A 401 -23.55 7.24 -17.86
N ASN A 402 -24.80 7.53 -17.54
CA ASN A 402 -25.69 6.63 -16.79
C ASN A 402 -26.84 6.12 -17.66
N ASP A 403 -26.64 5.00 -18.34
CA ASP A 403 -27.64 4.38 -19.22
C ASP A 403 -28.96 4.06 -18.50
N TYR A 404 -28.90 3.69 -17.22
CA TYR A 404 -30.09 3.39 -16.42
C TYR A 404 -30.97 4.63 -16.21
N SER A 405 -30.36 5.80 -16.00
CA SER A 405 -31.08 7.07 -15.89
C SER A 405 -31.80 7.42 -17.20
N GLN A 406 -31.17 7.18 -18.36
CA GLN A 406 -31.81 7.40 -19.65
C GLN A 406 -33.04 6.51 -19.85
N GLU A 407 -32.93 5.22 -19.55
CA GLU A 407 -34.06 4.29 -19.61
C GLU A 407 -35.23 4.71 -18.71
N LYS A 408 -34.93 5.20 -17.50
CA LYS A 408 -35.92 5.70 -16.55
C LYS A 408 -36.64 6.95 -17.09
N ILE A 409 -35.89 7.90 -17.67
CA ILE A 409 -36.41 9.11 -18.28
C ILE A 409 -37.40 8.75 -19.39
N ASP A 410 -37.01 7.88 -20.31
CA ASP A 410 -37.84 7.48 -21.45
C ASP A 410 -39.17 6.85 -21.01
N ARG A 411 -39.10 5.97 -20.02
CA ARG A 411 -40.25 5.32 -19.41
C ARG A 411 -41.23 6.30 -18.77
N ILE A 412 -40.71 7.25 -17.98
CA ILE A 412 -41.54 8.23 -17.27
C ILE A 412 -42.15 9.23 -18.27
N SER A 413 -41.39 9.75 -19.23
CA SER A 413 -41.85 10.67 -20.24
C SER A 413 -43.02 10.08 -21.05
N LYS A 414 -42.88 8.82 -21.50
CA LYS A 414 -43.94 8.08 -22.18
C LYS A 414 -45.19 7.88 -21.32
N ALA A 415 -45.06 7.78 -20.01
CA ALA A 415 -46.20 7.63 -19.10
C ALA A 415 -46.94 8.97 -18.87
N LEU A 416 -46.26 10.08 -18.89
CA LEU A 416 -46.82 11.43 -18.72
C LEU A 416 -47.51 11.97 -20.00
N GLU A 417 -47.23 11.39 -21.18
CA GLU A 417 -47.88 11.74 -22.46
C GLU A 417 -49.25 11.06 -22.63
N LYS A 418 -49.59 10.11 -21.77
CA LYS A 418 -50.89 9.40 -21.78
C LYS A 418 -51.89 10.00 -20.80
#